data_f75a5ef9f9b82c1a8b234784b6ff4f92
#
_entry.id   f75a5ef9f9b82c1a8b234784b6ff4f92
#
_cell.length_a   1.000
_cell.length_b   1.000
_cell.length_c   1.000
_cell.angle_alpha   90.00
_cell.angle_beta   90.00
_cell.angle_gamma   90.00
#
_symmetry.space_group_name_H-M   'P 1'
#
loop_
_entity.id
_entity.type
_entity.pdbx_description
1 polymer ?
#
loop_
_entity_poly.entity_id
_entity_poly.type
_entity_poly.pdbx_seq_one_letter_code
_entity_poly.pdbx_strand_id
1 'polypeptide(L)'
;IGDWSSDVCSSDLNHSMNFVEELTWRGMVHTMMPGTEELLAKEQVTAYLGIDPTADSLHIGHLCGVMMLRHFQRCGHKPLALVGGATGMIGDPSGKSQERNLLTEETLRHNVACIKKQLAKFLDFESDAPNKAELVNNYDWMKDFTFLDFAREVGKHITVNYMMAKDSVQKRLNGEARDGLSFTEFTYQLLQGYDFLHLYETKGCKLQMGGSDQWGNITTGAELIRRTNGGEVFALTCPLITKADGGKFGKTESGNIWLDPRYTSPYKFYQFWLNVSDEDAARYIKIFTSLSQEEVEALTAEHAEAPHLRVLQKRLAKEVTVMVHSEEDYNAAVEASGILFGNATSEALKKLDEDTLLAVFEGVPQFEVSRDALAEGVKAVDLFVDNAAVFASKGEMRKLVQGGGVSLNKEKLSAFDQVITTADLLDEKYLLVQRGKKNYYLVIAK
;
A
#
# COMPACT_ATOMS: atom_id res chain seq x y z
N ILE A 1 17.49 7.39 -0.86
CA ILE A 1 17.67 8.19 0.36
C ILE A 1 16.88 9.46 0.09
N GLY A 2 15.59 9.45 0.47
CA GLY A 2 14.76 10.64 0.37
C GLY A 2 15.31 11.70 1.29
N ASP A 3 15.43 12.90 0.76
CA ASP A 3 15.93 14.05 1.49
C ASP A 3 14.89 14.47 2.54
N TRP A 4 15.01 13.91 3.73
CA TRP A 4 14.22 14.28 4.90
C TRP A 4 14.64 15.61 5.49
N SER A 5 15.77 16.14 5.02
CA SER A 5 16.38 17.35 5.57
C SER A 5 15.70 18.64 5.14
N SER A 6 14.82 18.59 4.11
CA SER A 6 14.15 19.79 3.60
C SER A 6 12.77 20.06 4.18
N ASP A 7 12.12 19.06 4.80
CA ASP A 7 10.75 19.22 5.33
C ASP A 7 10.69 19.49 6.84
N VAL A 8 11.82 19.41 7.54
CA VAL A 8 11.91 19.77 8.95
C VAL A 8 12.92 20.92 9.07
N CYS A 9 12.50 22.08 8.64
CA CYS A 9 13.27 23.29 8.90
C CYS A 9 13.22 23.59 10.40
N SER A 10 14.38 23.71 11.02
CA SER A 10 14.57 23.99 12.46
C SER A 10 13.94 25.31 12.94
N SER A 11 13.30 26.07 12.06
CA SER A 11 12.60 27.31 12.39
C SER A 11 11.12 27.13 12.73
N ASP A 12 10.54 25.92 12.50
CA ASP A 12 9.11 25.65 12.69
C ASP A 12 8.78 25.01 14.03
N LEU A 13 9.78 24.86 14.91
CA LEU A 13 9.59 24.33 16.28
C LEU A 13 8.69 25.20 17.18
N ASN A 14 8.25 26.36 16.70
CA ASN A 14 7.37 27.26 17.47
C ASN A 14 5.87 27.16 17.11
N HIS A 15 5.49 26.35 16.11
CA HIS A 15 4.11 26.02 15.80
C HIS A 15 3.96 24.51 15.67
N SER A 16 3.98 23.82 16.84
CA SER A 16 3.66 22.40 16.88
C SER A 16 2.24 22.19 16.38
N MET A 17 2.08 21.53 15.21
CA MET A 17 0.78 21.10 14.73
C MET A 17 0.13 20.22 15.82
N ASN A 18 -1.14 20.48 16.12
CA ASN A 18 -1.90 19.63 17.04
C ASN A 18 -2.25 18.31 16.30
N PHE A 19 -1.79 17.19 16.85
CA PHE A 19 -1.98 15.89 16.21
C PHE A 19 -3.46 15.50 16.07
N VAL A 20 -4.27 15.75 17.10
CA VAL A 20 -5.70 15.42 17.05
C VAL A 20 -6.44 16.29 16.01
N GLU A 21 -6.13 17.57 15.95
CA GLU A 21 -6.69 18.47 14.94
C GLU A 21 -6.25 18.01 13.52
N GLU A 22 -4.97 17.65 13.37
CA GLU A 22 -4.44 17.15 12.09
C GLU A 22 -5.18 15.91 11.63
N LEU A 23 -5.35 14.90 12.47
CA LEU A 23 -6.08 13.69 12.13
C LEU A 23 -7.57 13.95 11.93
N THR A 24 -8.16 14.90 12.66
CA THR A 24 -9.60 15.18 12.58
C THR A 24 -9.96 15.76 11.21
N TRP A 25 -9.24 16.77 10.73
CA TRP A 25 -9.56 17.33 9.43
C TRP A 25 -9.27 16.34 8.27
N ARG A 26 -8.34 15.38 8.50
CA ARG A 26 -8.03 14.31 7.54
C ARG A 26 -9.06 13.17 7.55
N GLY A 27 -10.00 13.18 8.49
CA GLY A 27 -10.99 12.10 8.62
C GLY A 27 -10.39 10.80 9.17
N MET A 28 -9.32 10.90 9.96
CA MET A 28 -8.56 9.76 10.47
C MET A 28 -8.82 9.44 11.94
N VAL A 29 -9.83 10.01 12.57
CA VAL A 29 -10.21 9.70 13.94
C VAL A 29 -11.54 8.95 13.97
N HIS A 30 -11.52 7.72 14.50
CA HIS A 30 -12.72 6.93 14.73
C HIS A 30 -13.12 6.96 16.21
N THR A 31 -12.21 6.51 17.09
CA THR A 31 -12.45 6.46 18.53
C THR A 31 -11.18 6.87 19.26
N MET A 32 -11.37 7.55 20.37
CA MET A 32 -10.28 8.05 21.19
C MET A 32 -10.68 7.91 22.65
N MET A 33 -9.79 7.40 23.51
CA MET A 33 -10.04 7.37 24.95
C MET A 33 -10.11 8.78 25.52
N PRO A 34 -11.02 9.04 26.49
CA PRO A 34 -11.05 10.32 27.19
C PRO A 34 -9.67 10.66 27.78
N GLY A 35 -9.24 11.92 27.61
CA GLY A 35 -7.94 12.38 28.08
C GLY A 35 -6.81 12.30 27.06
N THR A 36 -7.01 11.64 25.91
CA THR A 36 -5.99 11.50 24.87
C THR A 36 -5.59 12.85 24.28
N GLU A 37 -6.57 13.69 23.96
CA GLU A 37 -6.32 15.02 23.39
C GLU A 37 -5.53 15.92 24.34
N GLU A 38 -5.89 15.91 25.61
CA GLU A 38 -5.22 16.68 26.66
C GLU A 38 -3.76 16.22 26.85
N LEU A 39 -3.54 14.91 26.83
CA LEU A 39 -2.17 14.35 26.90
C LEU A 39 -1.31 14.84 25.74
N LEU A 40 -1.82 14.76 24.51
CA LEU A 40 -1.10 15.14 23.29
C LEU A 40 -0.84 16.65 23.20
N ALA A 41 -1.69 17.47 23.82
CA ALA A 41 -1.49 18.91 23.88
C ALA A 41 -0.47 19.32 24.93
N LYS A 42 -0.22 18.48 25.94
CA LYS A 42 0.54 18.79 27.13
C LYS A 42 2.00 18.40 27.07
N GLU A 43 2.33 17.30 26.40
CA GLU A 43 3.70 16.74 26.37
C GLU A 43 4.01 16.06 25.03
N GLN A 44 5.31 15.83 24.77
CA GLN A 44 5.73 14.94 23.72
C GLN A 44 5.38 13.50 24.14
N VAL A 45 4.57 12.83 23.33
CA VAL A 45 4.05 11.50 23.63
C VAL A 45 4.78 10.47 22.77
N THR A 46 5.07 9.32 23.37
CA THR A 46 5.50 8.13 22.63
C THR A 46 4.28 7.25 22.41
N ALA A 47 4.03 6.89 21.15
CA ALA A 47 2.95 5.99 20.78
C ALA A 47 3.45 4.85 19.93
N TYR A 48 2.73 3.74 19.91
CA TYR A 48 3.03 2.66 18.99
C TYR A 48 1.82 2.21 18.20
N LEU A 49 2.11 1.61 17.06
CA LEU A 49 1.16 0.92 16.21
C LEU A 49 1.79 -0.40 15.79
N GLY A 50 1.04 -1.48 15.92
CA GLY A 50 1.50 -2.83 15.59
C GLY A 50 1.13 -3.26 14.18
N ILE A 51 2.06 -3.93 13.52
CA ILE A 51 1.87 -4.53 12.20
C ILE A 51 2.37 -5.97 12.29
N ASP A 52 1.49 -6.94 12.04
CA ASP A 52 1.90 -8.33 11.96
C ASP A 52 2.51 -8.64 10.58
N PRO A 53 3.68 -9.28 10.53
CA PRO A 53 4.42 -9.52 9.29
C PRO A 53 3.88 -10.74 8.55
N THR A 54 2.64 -10.67 8.06
CA THR A 54 1.95 -11.78 7.39
C THR A 54 2.43 -12.02 5.96
N ALA A 55 3.16 -11.06 5.38
CA ALA A 55 3.77 -11.15 4.06
C ALA A 55 5.10 -10.38 4.06
N ASP A 56 5.90 -10.54 3.02
CA ASP A 56 7.18 -9.85 2.86
C ASP A 56 7.05 -8.45 2.24
N SER A 57 5.84 -7.91 2.22
CA SER A 57 5.55 -6.54 1.81
C SER A 57 4.32 -6.01 2.54
N LEU A 58 4.29 -4.71 2.77
CA LEU A 58 3.06 -4.00 3.09
C LEU A 58 2.23 -3.85 1.81
N HIS A 59 0.94 -3.72 1.98
CA HIS A 59 0.00 -3.31 0.94
C HIS A 59 -0.71 -2.02 1.34
N ILE A 60 -1.47 -1.42 0.43
CA ILE A 60 -2.09 -0.12 0.70
C ILE A 60 -3.11 -0.14 1.84
N GLY A 61 -3.64 -1.32 2.20
CA GLY A 61 -4.48 -1.48 3.40
C GLY A 61 -3.77 -1.14 4.71
N HIS A 62 -2.44 -1.24 4.74
CA HIS A 62 -1.62 -0.84 5.90
C HIS A 62 -1.31 0.65 5.92
N LEU A 63 -1.47 1.36 4.80
CA LEU A 63 -1.01 2.74 4.68
C LEU A 63 -1.71 3.71 5.62
N CYS A 64 -2.98 3.49 5.97
CA CYS A 64 -3.68 4.37 6.90
C CYS A 64 -2.96 4.41 8.25
N GLY A 65 -2.63 3.24 8.80
CA GLY A 65 -1.86 3.15 10.06
C GLY A 65 -0.46 3.74 9.95
N VAL A 66 0.23 3.46 8.86
CA VAL A 66 1.58 4.02 8.60
C VAL A 66 1.52 5.55 8.50
N MET A 67 0.49 6.09 7.84
CA MET A 67 0.29 7.54 7.74
C MET A 67 -0.05 8.16 9.09
N MET A 68 -0.76 7.46 9.97
CA MET A 68 -0.97 7.92 11.35
C MET A 68 0.36 8.12 12.07
N LEU A 69 1.27 7.15 11.98
CA LEU A 69 2.61 7.25 12.57
C LEU A 69 3.41 8.41 11.93
N ARG A 70 3.31 8.57 10.62
CA ARG A 70 3.97 9.66 9.91
C ARG A 70 3.48 11.03 10.38
N HIS A 71 2.17 11.23 10.46
CA HIS A 71 1.59 12.47 10.97
C HIS A 71 1.94 12.70 12.44
N PHE A 72 1.97 11.65 13.24
CA PHE A 72 2.38 11.70 14.63
C PHE A 72 3.81 12.23 14.78
N GLN A 73 4.74 11.72 13.99
CA GLN A 73 6.13 12.20 13.98
C GLN A 73 6.23 13.65 13.49
N ARG A 74 5.49 14.00 12.44
CA ARG A 74 5.44 15.39 11.92
C ARG A 74 4.90 16.38 12.94
N CYS A 75 4.03 15.94 13.83
CA CYS A 75 3.50 16.77 14.92
C CYS A 75 4.43 16.82 16.15
N GLY A 76 5.62 16.30 16.05
CA GLY A 76 6.65 16.39 17.12
C GLY A 76 6.63 15.25 18.13
N HIS A 77 5.77 14.27 17.97
CA HIS A 77 5.68 13.11 18.86
C HIS A 77 6.55 11.95 18.36
N LYS A 78 6.82 11.00 19.25
CA LYS A 78 7.74 9.88 18.95
C LYS A 78 6.96 8.61 18.59
N PRO A 79 7.02 8.15 17.33
CA PRO A 79 6.38 6.90 16.93
C PRO A 79 7.30 5.70 17.17
N LEU A 80 6.69 4.62 17.67
CA LEU A 80 7.27 3.28 17.66
C LEU A 80 6.50 2.44 16.66
N ALA A 81 7.19 1.91 15.65
CA ALA A 81 6.61 0.93 14.74
C ALA A 81 6.89 -0.46 15.32
N LEU A 82 5.85 -1.15 15.78
CA LEU A 82 5.98 -2.51 16.27
C LEU A 82 5.70 -3.48 15.12
N VAL A 83 6.69 -4.31 14.81
CA VAL A 83 6.50 -5.42 13.89
C VAL A 83 6.34 -6.69 14.72
N GLY A 84 5.21 -7.36 14.55
CA GLY A 84 4.78 -8.44 15.43
C GLY A 84 5.40 -9.79 15.09
N GLY A 85 6.70 -9.97 15.30
CA GLY A 85 7.37 -11.25 15.09
C GLY A 85 6.83 -12.37 15.99
N ALA A 86 6.35 -12.06 17.20
CA ALA A 86 5.70 -13.04 18.08
C ALA A 86 4.21 -13.15 17.76
N THR A 87 3.49 -12.05 17.68
CA THR A 87 2.04 -12.06 17.39
C THR A 87 1.73 -12.58 16.00
N GLY A 88 2.63 -12.43 15.04
CA GLY A 88 2.53 -13.03 13.72
C GLY A 88 2.54 -14.56 13.73
N MET A 89 3.10 -15.18 14.76
CA MET A 89 3.05 -16.64 14.96
C MET A 89 1.67 -17.12 15.41
N ILE A 90 0.85 -16.22 15.96
CA ILE A 90 -0.46 -16.54 16.54
C ILE A 90 -1.58 -16.21 15.54
N GLY A 91 -1.56 -15.00 14.97
CA GLY A 91 -2.58 -14.48 14.08
C GLY A 91 -3.70 -13.75 14.81
N ASP A 92 -3.91 -12.49 14.44
CA ASP A 92 -4.94 -11.64 15.02
C ASP A 92 -6.34 -12.08 14.55
N PRO A 93 -7.25 -12.45 15.48
CA PRO A 93 -8.61 -12.83 15.13
C PRO A 93 -9.53 -11.65 14.84
N SER A 94 -9.11 -10.42 15.14
CA SER A 94 -9.95 -9.22 14.97
C SER A 94 -10.41 -9.04 13.52
N GLY A 95 -11.73 -8.93 13.33
CA GLY A 95 -12.32 -8.79 12.00
C GLY A 95 -12.23 -10.01 11.11
N LYS A 96 -11.86 -11.18 11.63
CA LYS A 96 -11.71 -12.44 10.89
C LYS A 96 -12.75 -13.47 11.31
N SER A 97 -13.27 -14.20 10.34
CA SER A 97 -14.22 -15.30 10.55
C SER A 97 -13.54 -16.67 10.62
N GLN A 98 -12.29 -16.76 10.18
CA GLN A 98 -11.50 -17.99 10.13
C GLN A 98 -10.12 -17.79 10.73
N GLU A 99 -9.54 -18.86 11.29
CA GLU A 99 -8.17 -18.87 11.79
C GLU A 99 -7.17 -18.73 10.64
N ARG A 100 -6.13 -17.92 10.85
CA ARG A 100 -5.05 -17.77 9.88
C ARG A 100 -4.12 -18.99 9.91
N ASN A 101 -3.51 -19.28 8.75
CA ASN A 101 -2.40 -20.24 8.68
C ASN A 101 -1.21 -19.68 9.45
N LEU A 102 -0.59 -20.54 10.27
CA LEU A 102 0.59 -20.15 11.05
C LEU A 102 1.82 -20.09 10.15
N LEU A 103 2.62 -19.05 10.33
CA LEU A 103 3.89 -18.87 9.62
C LEU A 103 5.05 -19.43 10.43
N THR A 104 6.11 -19.87 9.75
CA THR A 104 7.35 -20.30 10.40
C THR A 104 8.13 -19.10 10.95
N GLU A 105 8.97 -19.33 11.96
CA GLU A 105 9.86 -18.28 12.49
C GLU A 105 10.76 -17.70 11.41
N GLU A 106 11.30 -18.53 10.53
CA GLU A 106 12.18 -18.09 9.44
C GLU A 106 11.45 -17.16 8.46
N THR A 107 10.22 -17.53 8.07
CA THR A 107 9.39 -16.69 7.20
C THR A 107 9.07 -15.35 7.86
N LEU A 108 8.74 -15.37 9.16
CA LEU A 108 8.45 -14.14 9.90
C LEU A 108 9.67 -13.22 10.00
N ARG A 109 10.86 -13.75 10.23
CA ARG A 109 12.11 -12.96 10.23
C ARG A 109 12.37 -12.30 8.88
N HIS A 110 12.17 -13.04 7.80
CA HIS A 110 12.29 -12.49 6.45
C HIS A 110 11.29 -11.35 6.23
N ASN A 111 10.03 -11.57 6.59
CA ASN A 111 8.98 -10.57 6.45
C ASN A 111 9.27 -9.31 7.26
N VAL A 112 9.72 -9.46 8.51
CA VAL A 112 10.12 -8.32 9.36
C VAL A 112 11.19 -7.48 8.71
N ALA A 113 12.23 -8.11 8.15
CA ALA A 113 13.32 -7.39 7.48
C ALA A 113 12.83 -6.60 6.26
N CYS A 114 11.92 -7.18 5.48
CA CYS A 114 11.33 -6.51 4.32
C CYS A 114 10.45 -5.32 4.70
N ILE A 115 9.60 -5.49 5.71
CA ILE A 115 8.68 -4.44 6.20
C ILE A 115 9.48 -3.27 6.79
N LYS A 116 10.55 -3.55 7.53
CA LYS A 116 11.43 -2.52 8.08
C LYS A 116 11.96 -1.57 7.01
N LYS A 117 12.40 -2.10 5.88
CA LYS A 117 12.89 -1.30 4.74
C LYS A 117 11.80 -0.41 4.16
N GLN A 118 10.56 -0.91 4.08
CA GLN A 118 9.44 -0.14 3.57
C GLN A 118 9.04 0.98 4.53
N LEU A 119 8.98 0.72 5.83
CA LEU A 119 8.65 1.72 6.84
C LEU A 119 9.65 2.88 6.87
N ALA A 120 10.91 2.64 6.54
CA ALA A 120 11.94 3.68 6.48
C ALA A 120 11.66 4.77 5.43
N LYS A 121 10.75 4.54 4.49
CA LYS A 121 10.30 5.56 3.53
C LYS A 121 9.29 6.55 4.12
N PHE A 122 8.64 6.19 5.20
CA PHE A 122 7.57 6.98 5.80
C PHE A 122 7.97 7.68 7.09
N LEU A 123 8.91 7.09 7.81
CA LEU A 123 9.31 7.52 9.14
C LEU A 123 10.81 7.78 9.18
N ASP A 124 11.21 8.78 9.96
CA ASP A 124 12.60 9.08 10.25
C ASP A 124 13.09 8.22 11.43
N PHE A 125 13.91 7.22 11.12
CA PHE A 125 14.56 6.35 12.10
C PHE A 125 16.04 6.74 12.39
N GLU A 126 16.63 7.59 11.56
CA GLU A 126 18.09 7.75 11.51
C GLU A 126 18.61 9.09 12.04
N SER A 127 17.77 10.13 12.10
CA SER A 127 18.21 11.45 12.55
C SER A 127 18.47 11.49 14.06
N ASP A 128 19.06 12.59 14.52
CA ASP A 128 19.26 12.85 15.95
C ASP A 128 18.08 13.57 16.62
N ALA A 129 16.94 13.69 15.91
CA ALA A 129 15.75 14.33 16.45
C ALA A 129 15.25 13.59 17.71
N PRO A 130 14.78 14.32 18.74
CA PRO A 130 14.29 13.69 19.97
C PRO A 130 13.06 12.80 19.74
N ASN A 131 12.34 12.99 18.64
CA ASN A 131 11.18 12.20 18.24
C ASN A 131 11.47 11.23 17.08
N LYS A 132 12.72 10.87 16.86
CA LYS A 132 13.01 9.88 15.84
C LYS A 132 12.26 8.59 16.12
N ALA A 133 11.78 7.92 15.07
CA ALA A 133 11.06 6.67 15.19
C ALA A 133 11.98 5.53 15.63
N GLU A 134 11.41 4.55 16.30
CA GLU A 134 12.10 3.29 16.60
C GLU A 134 11.26 2.14 16.06
N LEU A 135 11.97 1.15 15.52
CA LEU A 135 11.35 -0.13 15.18
C LEU A 135 11.53 -1.08 16.36
N VAL A 136 10.44 -1.70 16.80
CA VAL A 136 10.46 -2.70 17.87
C VAL A 136 9.81 -3.99 17.37
N ASN A 137 10.30 -5.12 17.86
CA ASN A 137 9.78 -6.43 17.52
C ASN A 137 9.39 -7.15 18.80
N ASN A 138 8.12 -7.51 18.95
CA ASN A 138 7.64 -8.16 20.16
C ASN A 138 8.22 -9.56 20.39
N TYR A 139 8.80 -10.18 19.36
CA TYR A 139 9.56 -11.41 19.54
C TYR A 139 10.72 -11.22 20.55
N ASP A 140 11.33 -10.05 20.60
CA ASP A 140 12.48 -9.76 21.47
C ASP A 140 12.14 -9.91 22.96
N TRP A 141 10.92 -9.58 23.38
CA TRP A 141 10.50 -9.75 24.77
C TRP A 141 9.61 -10.96 25.03
N MET A 142 9.04 -11.55 23.99
CA MET A 142 8.18 -12.73 24.13
C MET A 142 8.96 -14.05 24.09
N LYS A 143 10.06 -14.12 23.36
CA LYS A 143 10.82 -15.36 23.12
C LYS A 143 11.30 -16.04 24.38
N ASP A 144 11.60 -15.28 25.43
CA ASP A 144 12.16 -15.77 26.67
C ASP A 144 11.08 -16.14 27.72
N PHE A 145 9.81 -15.82 27.45
CA PHE A 145 8.71 -16.27 28.29
C PHE A 145 8.49 -17.77 28.11
N THR A 146 8.45 -18.49 29.24
CA THR A 146 7.83 -19.80 29.24
C THR A 146 6.33 -19.65 29.33
N PHE A 147 5.59 -20.68 28.94
CA PHE A 147 4.13 -20.66 29.09
C PHE A 147 3.72 -20.46 30.56
N LEU A 148 4.41 -21.10 31.47
CA LEU A 148 4.15 -20.96 32.92
C LEU A 148 4.39 -19.56 33.41
N ASP A 149 5.51 -18.93 33.01
CA ASP A 149 5.83 -17.56 33.41
C ASP A 149 4.80 -16.58 32.87
N PHE A 150 4.39 -16.70 31.63
CA PHE A 150 3.38 -15.84 31.04
C PHE A 150 2.02 -15.99 31.71
N ALA A 151 1.57 -17.22 31.91
CA ALA A 151 0.31 -17.51 32.59
C ALA A 151 0.29 -16.96 34.03
N ARG A 152 1.42 -17.12 34.74
CA ARG A 152 1.57 -16.69 36.13
C ARG A 152 1.70 -15.16 36.25
N GLU A 153 2.57 -14.53 35.48
CA GLU A 153 2.92 -13.11 35.65
C GLU A 153 1.97 -12.17 34.93
N VAL A 154 1.48 -12.54 33.74
CA VAL A 154 0.60 -11.72 32.93
C VAL A 154 -0.86 -12.16 33.08
N GLY A 155 -1.12 -13.44 32.91
CA GLY A 155 -2.49 -13.98 32.89
C GLY A 155 -3.29 -13.74 34.15
N LYS A 156 -2.66 -13.67 35.33
CA LYS A 156 -3.36 -13.42 36.59
C LYS A 156 -4.02 -12.04 36.70
N HIS A 157 -3.60 -11.08 35.88
CA HIS A 157 -4.09 -9.71 35.94
C HIS A 157 -5.33 -9.45 35.08
N ILE A 158 -5.70 -10.40 34.22
CA ILE A 158 -6.87 -10.30 33.34
C ILE A 158 -7.76 -11.52 33.55
N THR A 159 -9.07 -11.29 33.76
CA THR A 159 -10.01 -12.39 33.90
C THR A 159 -10.42 -12.96 32.53
N VAL A 160 -10.73 -14.24 32.51
CA VAL A 160 -11.29 -14.88 31.31
C VAL A 160 -12.62 -14.23 30.92
N ASN A 161 -13.45 -13.86 31.89
CA ASN A 161 -14.71 -13.16 31.61
C ASN A 161 -14.50 -11.84 30.88
N TYR A 162 -13.48 -11.07 31.28
CA TYR A 162 -13.12 -9.83 30.60
C TYR A 162 -12.75 -10.09 29.13
N MET A 163 -11.89 -11.10 28.89
CA MET A 163 -11.45 -11.44 27.55
C MET A 163 -12.60 -11.97 26.67
N MET A 164 -13.49 -12.78 27.24
CA MET A 164 -14.62 -13.35 26.53
C MET A 164 -15.70 -12.32 26.18
N ALA A 165 -15.77 -11.21 26.88
CA ALA A 165 -16.75 -10.15 26.61
C ALA A 165 -16.38 -9.29 25.37
N LYS A 166 -15.17 -9.43 24.82
CA LYS A 166 -14.76 -8.66 23.65
C LYS A 166 -15.58 -9.06 22.41
N ASP A 167 -15.92 -8.06 21.57
CA ASP A 167 -16.73 -8.28 20.36
C ASP A 167 -16.10 -9.29 19.40
N SER A 168 -14.79 -9.24 19.22
CA SER A 168 -14.06 -10.17 18.35
C SER A 168 -14.18 -11.62 18.82
N VAL A 169 -14.21 -11.83 20.13
CA VAL A 169 -14.40 -13.15 20.74
C VAL A 169 -15.85 -13.60 20.60
N GLN A 170 -16.79 -12.73 20.93
CA GLN A 170 -18.23 -13.03 20.87
C GLN A 170 -18.68 -13.41 19.46
N LYS A 171 -18.22 -12.71 18.44
CA LYS A 171 -18.51 -13.04 17.04
C LYS A 171 -18.07 -14.44 16.64
N ARG A 172 -16.94 -14.91 17.17
CA ARG A 172 -16.42 -16.26 16.90
C ARG A 172 -17.15 -17.34 17.69
N LEU A 173 -17.62 -17.03 18.91
CA LEU A 173 -18.31 -17.98 19.78
C LEU A 173 -19.79 -18.15 19.42
N ASN A 174 -20.47 -17.13 18.90
CA ASN A 174 -21.93 -17.11 18.71
C ASN A 174 -22.40 -17.56 17.33
N GLY A 175 -21.64 -18.36 16.61
CA GLY A 175 -22.14 -19.17 15.50
C GLY A 175 -22.12 -18.53 14.12
N GLU A 176 -21.61 -17.31 13.92
CA GLU A 176 -21.41 -16.74 12.60
C GLU A 176 -20.14 -17.29 11.91
N ALA A 177 -19.23 -17.87 12.70
CA ALA A 177 -17.99 -18.48 12.23
C ALA A 177 -18.09 -20.01 12.26
N ARG A 178 -17.62 -20.68 11.18
CA ARG A 178 -17.67 -22.13 11.05
C ARG A 178 -16.81 -22.89 12.07
N ASP A 179 -15.71 -22.29 12.54
CA ASP A 179 -14.64 -23.01 13.24
C ASP A 179 -14.42 -22.56 14.69
N GLY A 180 -15.32 -21.79 15.30
CA GLY A 180 -15.11 -21.31 16.66
C GLY A 180 -13.81 -20.52 16.81
N LEU A 181 -13.31 -20.43 18.03
CA LEU A 181 -12.08 -19.69 18.38
C LEU A 181 -11.10 -20.65 19.04
N SER A 182 -9.89 -20.82 18.46
CA SER A 182 -8.86 -21.63 19.09
C SER A 182 -8.29 -20.96 20.34
N PHE A 183 -7.71 -21.75 21.23
CA PHE A 183 -6.98 -21.19 22.37
C PHE A 183 -5.84 -20.28 21.90
N THR A 184 -5.16 -20.65 20.84
CA THR A 184 -4.09 -19.84 20.23
C THR A 184 -4.60 -18.44 19.86
N GLU A 185 -5.66 -18.35 19.08
CA GLU A 185 -6.25 -17.07 18.71
C GLU A 185 -6.78 -16.29 19.93
N PHE A 186 -7.37 -16.99 20.89
CA PHE A 186 -7.90 -16.37 22.10
C PHE A 186 -6.83 -15.65 22.92
N THR A 187 -5.59 -16.15 22.91
CA THR A 187 -4.47 -15.54 23.63
C THR A 187 -3.96 -14.26 22.99
N TYR A 188 -4.29 -13.98 21.73
CA TYR A 188 -3.72 -12.86 20.98
C TYR A 188 -3.95 -11.53 21.69
N GLN A 189 -5.16 -11.25 22.18
CA GLN A 189 -5.46 -9.99 22.87
C GLN A 189 -4.58 -9.78 24.09
N LEU A 190 -4.24 -10.85 24.80
CA LEU A 190 -3.37 -10.78 25.98
C LEU A 190 -1.91 -10.55 25.60
N LEU A 191 -1.46 -11.15 24.50
CA LEU A 191 -0.11 -10.94 23.97
C LEU A 191 0.06 -9.48 23.51
N GLN A 192 -0.89 -8.95 22.76
CA GLN A 192 -0.87 -7.53 22.35
C GLN A 192 -1.01 -6.61 23.56
N GLY A 193 -1.83 -6.96 24.53
CA GLY A 193 -1.95 -6.22 25.78
C GLY A 193 -0.63 -6.15 26.54
N TYR A 194 0.11 -7.24 26.59
CA TYR A 194 1.44 -7.28 27.18
C TYR A 194 2.44 -6.41 26.41
N ASP A 195 2.36 -6.34 25.09
CA ASP A 195 3.18 -5.43 24.30
C ASP A 195 3.03 -3.99 24.79
N PHE A 196 1.80 -3.56 25.04
CA PHE A 196 1.53 -2.22 25.55
C PHE A 196 2.13 -2.01 26.94
N LEU A 197 1.94 -2.97 27.83
CA LEU A 197 2.54 -2.94 29.17
C LEU A 197 4.07 -2.86 29.11
N HIS A 198 4.68 -3.69 28.29
CA HIS A 198 6.14 -3.73 28.11
C HIS A 198 6.66 -2.39 27.59
N LEU A 199 6.04 -1.83 26.56
CA LEU A 199 6.45 -0.54 25.98
C LEU A 199 6.18 0.63 26.94
N TYR A 200 5.10 0.56 27.70
CA TYR A 200 4.81 1.53 28.77
C TYR A 200 5.92 1.54 29.82
N GLU A 201 6.31 0.37 30.29
CA GLU A 201 7.34 0.24 31.35
C GLU A 201 8.75 0.55 30.85
N THR A 202 9.08 0.16 29.61
CA THR A 202 10.45 0.26 29.08
C THR A 202 10.73 1.49 28.24
N LYS A 203 9.70 2.04 27.56
CA LYS A 203 9.82 3.17 26.63
C LYS A 203 8.99 4.39 27.01
N GLY A 204 8.24 4.34 28.10
CA GLY A 204 7.32 5.41 28.47
C GLY A 204 6.18 5.60 27.46
N CYS A 205 5.81 4.55 26.73
CA CYS A 205 4.77 4.60 25.72
C CYS A 205 3.38 4.70 26.38
N LYS A 206 2.71 5.83 26.18
CA LYS A 206 1.41 6.11 26.82
C LYS A 206 0.23 6.02 25.86
N LEU A 207 0.47 5.83 24.58
CA LEU A 207 -0.59 5.82 23.56
C LEU A 207 -0.40 4.63 22.61
N GLN A 208 -1.49 3.91 22.36
CA GLN A 208 -1.53 2.93 21.26
C GLN A 208 -2.50 3.42 20.19
N MET A 209 -2.09 3.27 18.93
CA MET A 209 -2.90 3.59 17.77
C MET A 209 -3.15 2.34 16.93
N GLY A 210 -4.22 2.38 16.14
CA GLY A 210 -4.58 1.29 15.25
C GLY A 210 -5.85 1.57 14.48
N GLY A 211 -6.28 0.62 13.67
CA GLY A 211 -7.59 0.66 13.03
C GLY A 211 -8.71 0.41 14.04
N SER A 212 -9.93 0.76 13.67
CA SER A 212 -11.11 0.60 14.56
C SER A 212 -11.35 -0.85 14.98
N ASP A 213 -10.92 -1.81 14.19
CA ASP A 213 -10.99 -3.25 14.51
C ASP A 213 -10.05 -3.66 15.66
N GLN A 214 -9.07 -2.82 15.99
CA GLN A 214 -8.08 -3.06 17.05
C GLN A 214 -8.52 -2.57 18.43
N TRP A 215 -9.64 -1.87 18.53
CA TRP A 215 -10.06 -1.25 19.79
C TRP A 215 -10.11 -2.22 20.97
N GLY A 216 -10.65 -3.43 20.75
CA GLY A 216 -10.72 -4.47 21.78
C GLY A 216 -9.35 -4.90 22.29
N ASN A 217 -8.38 -5.11 21.40
CA ASN A 217 -7.02 -5.49 21.78
C ASN A 217 -6.30 -4.34 22.50
N ILE A 218 -6.50 -3.10 22.03
CA ILE A 218 -5.89 -1.91 22.64
C ILE A 218 -6.40 -1.69 24.08
N THR A 219 -7.72 -1.81 24.27
CA THR A 219 -8.32 -1.63 25.60
C THR A 219 -7.93 -2.74 26.56
N THR A 220 -7.68 -3.95 26.07
CA THR A 220 -7.12 -5.03 26.92
C THR A 220 -5.74 -4.64 27.45
N GLY A 221 -4.89 -4.03 26.62
CA GLY A 221 -3.59 -3.53 27.07
C GLY A 221 -3.70 -2.43 28.12
N ALA A 222 -4.61 -1.45 27.91
CA ALA A 222 -4.85 -0.39 28.86
C ALA A 222 -5.34 -0.94 30.21
N GLU A 223 -6.24 -1.92 30.18
CA GLU A 223 -6.76 -2.57 31.40
C GLU A 223 -5.68 -3.38 32.12
N LEU A 224 -4.83 -4.10 31.36
CA LEU A 224 -3.72 -4.82 31.92
C LEU A 224 -2.73 -3.91 32.66
N ILE A 225 -2.40 -2.75 32.08
CA ILE A 225 -1.53 -1.74 32.69
C ILE A 225 -2.16 -1.22 33.97
N ARG A 226 -3.44 -0.87 33.93
CA ARG A 226 -4.17 -0.38 35.11
C ARG A 226 -4.15 -1.40 36.25
N ARG A 227 -4.42 -2.65 35.94
CA ARG A 227 -4.49 -3.74 36.96
C ARG A 227 -3.11 -4.14 37.49
N THR A 228 -2.06 -4.00 36.66
CA THR A 228 -0.71 -4.42 37.05
C THR A 228 -0.01 -3.37 37.88
N ASN A 229 -0.03 -2.10 37.49
CA ASN A 229 0.73 -1.04 38.15
C ASN A 229 -0.04 0.27 38.39
N GLY A 230 -1.35 0.30 38.10
CA GLY A 230 -2.17 1.49 38.26
C GLY A 230 -1.90 2.61 37.24
N GLY A 231 -1.11 2.31 36.20
CA GLY A 231 -0.79 3.28 35.17
C GLY A 231 -2.00 3.68 34.31
N GLU A 232 -1.96 4.89 33.77
CA GLU A 232 -2.97 5.43 32.89
C GLU A 232 -2.39 5.58 31.49
N VAL A 233 -3.00 4.94 30.50
CA VAL A 233 -2.61 5.02 29.09
C VAL A 233 -3.83 5.32 28.23
N PHE A 234 -3.59 5.61 26.96
CA PHE A 234 -4.59 6.15 26.06
C PHE A 234 -4.58 5.40 24.73
N ALA A 235 -5.65 5.57 23.97
CA ALA A 235 -5.85 4.93 22.69
C ALA A 235 -6.50 5.85 21.68
N LEU A 236 -6.11 5.73 20.42
CA LEU A 236 -6.71 6.43 19.30
C LEU A 236 -6.78 5.48 18.11
N THR A 237 -7.95 5.35 17.50
CA THR A 237 -8.14 4.50 16.31
C THR A 237 -8.62 5.33 15.13
N CYS A 238 -8.24 4.87 13.93
CA CYS A 238 -8.73 5.42 12.67
C CYS A 238 -9.86 4.54 12.11
N PRO A 239 -10.75 5.12 11.27
CA PRO A 239 -11.75 4.32 10.57
C PRO A 239 -11.09 3.31 9.64
N LEU A 240 -11.75 2.19 9.41
CA LEU A 240 -11.39 1.29 8.33
C LEU A 240 -11.69 1.97 7.00
N ILE A 241 -10.73 1.93 6.09
CA ILE A 241 -10.88 2.58 4.79
C ILE A 241 -11.71 1.70 3.86
N THR A 242 -12.74 2.29 3.28
CA THR A 242 -13.63 1.64 2.31
C THR A 242 -13.70 2.46 1.03
N LYS A 243 -14.17 1.85 -0.05
CA LYS A 243 -14.53 2.56 -1.28
C LYS A 243 -15.95 3.12 -1.17
N ALA A 244 -16.23 4.22 -1.86
CA ALA A 244 -17.56 4.83 -1.89
C ALA A 244 -18.66 3.87 -2.39
N ASP A 245 -18.31 2.93 -3.28
CA ASP A 245 -19.23 1.91 -3.78
C ASP A 245 -19.46 0.74 -2.81
N GLY A 246 -18.86 0.78 -1.62
CA GLY A 246 -18.94 -0.30 -0.62
C GLY A 246 -17.95 -1.43 -0.83
N GLY A 247 -17.13 -1.38 -1.87
CA GLY A 247 -16.08 -2.37 -2.13
C GLY A 247 -14.93 -2.27 -1.13
N LYS A 248 -14.10 -3.32 -1.10
CA LYS A 248 -12.92 -3.36 -0.25
C LYS A 248 -11.81 -2.47 -0.81
N PHE A 249 -11.28 -1.59 0.04
CA PHE A 249 -10.14 -0.77 -0.32
C PHE A 249 -8.89 -1.63 -0.49
N GLY A 250 -8.11 -1.30 -1.54
CA GLY A 250 -6.81 -1.92 -1.76
C GLY A 250 -6.83 -3.30 -2.39
N LYS A 251 -8.00 -3.82 -2.73
CA LYS A 251 -8.14 -5.07 -3.45
C LYS A 251 -8.74 -4.84 -4.82
N THR A 252 -8.08 -5.38 -5.83
CA THR A 252 -8.56 -5.46 -7.21
C THR A 252 -8.87 -6.92 -7.55
N GLU A 253 -9.35 -7.19 -8.75
CA GLU A 253 -9.51 -8.57 -9.26
C GLU A 253 -8.19 -9.36 -9.21
N SER A 254 -7.06 -8.66 -9.31
CA SER A 254 -5.72 -9.24 -9.23
C SER A 254 -5.18 -9.42 -7.80
N GLY A 255 -5.98 -9.08 -6.77
CA GLY A 255 -5.59 -9.17 -5.36
C GLY A 255 -5.18 -7.84 -4.76
N ASN A 256 -4.29 -7.87 -3.76
CA ASN A 256 -3.82 -6.67 -3.06
C ASN A 256 -2.96 -5.77 -3.96
N ILE A 257 -2.99 -4.47 -3.68
CA ILE A 257 -2.03 -3.50 -4.22
C ILE A 257 -0.87 -3.40 -3.23
N TRP A 258 0.27 -3.93 -3.63
CA TRP A 258 1.45 -4.05 -2.79
C TRP A 258 2.37 -2.83 -2.92
N LEU A 259 3.12 -2.54 -1.86
CA LEU A 259 4.14 -1.50 -1.90
C LEU A 259 5.42 -1.99 -2.61
N ASP A 260 5.70 -3.30 -2.56
CA ASP A 260 6.86 -3.87 -3.21
C ASP A 260 6.67 -3.89 -4.74
N PRO A 261 7.59 -3.30 -5.51
CA PRO A 261 7.49 -3.28 -6.97
C PRO A 261 7.56 -4.66 -7.63
N ARG A 262 8.03 -5.69 -6.92
CA ARG A 262 7.99 -7.08 -7.41
C ARG A 262 6.57 -7.62 -7.53
N TYR A 263 5.65 -7.15 -6.67
CA TYR A 263 4.27 -7.64 -6.62
C TYR A 263 3.28 -6.72 -7.32
N THR A 264 3.47 -5.42 -7.19
CA THR A 264 2.68 -4.40 -7.89
C THR A 264 3.66 -3.39 -8.48
N SER A 265 3.74 -3.32 -9.80
CA SER A 265 4.67 -2.38 -10.46
C SER A 265 4.33 -0.93 -10.10
N PRO A 266 5.30 -0.01 -10.13
CA PRO A 266 5.03 1.42 -9.93
C PRO A 266 3.96 1.96 -10.88
N TYR A 267 3.91 1.45 -12.12
CA TYR A 267 2.87 1.82 -13.08
C TYR A 267 1.46 1.39 -12.60
N LYS A 268 1.30 0.14 -12.19
CA LYS A 268 0.01 -0.36 -11.65
C LYS A 268 -0.37 0.34 -10.36
N PHE A 269 0.60 0.61 -9.51
CA PHE A 269 0.42 1.37 -8.28
C PHE A 269 -0.10 2.78 -8.57
N TYR A 270 0.54 3.48 -9.49
CA TYR A 270 0.12 4.81 -9.97
C TYR A 270 -1.31 4.77 -10.54
N GLN A 271 -1.61 3.81 -11.40
CA GLN A 271 -2.92 3.68 -12.04
C GLN A 271 -4.04 3.43 -11.04
N PHE A 272 -3.76 2.69 -9.97
CA PHE A 272 -4.76 2.46 -8.92
C PHE A 272 -5.27 3.79 -8.34
N TRP A 273 -4.35 4.68 -7.97
CA TRP A 273 -4.71 5.98 -7.39
C TRP A 273 -5.31 6.94 -8.41
N LEU A 274 -4.82 6.90 -9.63
CA LEU A 274 -5.33 7.74 -10.71
C LEU A 274 -6.79 7.42 -11.05
N ASN A 275 -7.20 6.17 -10.91
CA ASN A 275 -8.51 5.67 -11.35
C ASN A 275 -9.59 5.65 -10.26
N VAL A 276 -9.30 6.13 -9.06
CA VAL A 276 -10.32 6.21 -8.01
C VAL A 276 -11.41 7.22 -8.38
N SER A 277 -12.61 7.01 -7.82
CA SER A 277 -13.74 7.93 -8.02
C SER A 277 -13.45 9.33 -7.45
N ASP A 278 -14.21 10.33 -7.89
CA ASP A 278 -14.09 11.69 -7.34
C ASP A 278 -14.33 11.71 -5.83
N GLU A 279 -15.32 10.97 -5.35
CA GLU A 279 -15.63 10.86 -3.92
C GLU A 279 -14.48 10.22 -3.14
N ASP A 280 -13.90 9.13 -3.65
CA ASP A 280 -12.76 8.47 -3.03
C ASP A 280 -11.52 9.35 -3.05
N ALA A 281 -11.24 10.03 -4.16
CA ALA A 281 -10.12 10.95 -4.27
C ALA A 281 -10.17 12.05 -3.20
N ALA A 282 -11.35 12.61 -2.96
CA ALA A 282 -11.56 13.65 -1.94
C ALA A 282 -11.26 13.16 -0.52
N ARG A 283 -11.55 11.90 -0.23
CA ARG A 283 -11.22 11.29 1.06
C ARG A 283 -9.76 10.85 1.15
N TYR A 284 -9.26 10.17 0.13
CA TYR A 284 -7.92 9.57 0.15
C TYR A 284 -6.81 10.61 0.11
N ILE A 285 -7.01 11.74 -0.54
CA ILE A 285 -5.99 12.80 -0.56
C ILE A 285 -5.68 13.36 0.83
N LYS A 286 -6.65 13.32 1.73
CA LYS A 286 -6.47 13.72 3.13
C LYS A 286 -5.70 12.68 3.93
N ILE A 287 -5.94 11.39 3.66
CA ILE A 287 -5.43 10.27 4.44
C ILE A 287 -4.02 9.89 4.00
N PHE A 288 -3.79 9.78 2.69
CA PHE A 288 -2.59 9.16 2.14
C PHE A 288 -1.53 10.15 1.66
N THR A 289 -1.72 11.44 1.92
CA THR A 289 -0.73 12.46 1.58
C THR A 289 -0.34 13.29 2.80
N SER A 290 0.77 14.02 2.68
CA SER A 290 1.22 14.98 3.69
C SER A 290 0.89 16.43 3.29
N LEU A 291 0.00 16.63 2.33
CA LEU A 291 -0.45 17.94 1.92
C LEU A 291 -1.13 18.70 3.06
N SER A 292 -0.97 20.01 3.11
CA SER A 292 -1.63 20.84 4.11
C SER A 292 -3.14 20.95 3.85
N GLN A 293 -3.89 21.36 4.85
CA GLN A 293 -5.33 21.59 4.71
C GLN A 293 -5.63 22.63 3.61
N GLU A 294 -4.85 23.70 3.57
CA GLU A 294 -4.99 24.75 2.56
C GLU A 294 -4.75 24.22 1.15
N GLU A 295 -3.73 23.41 0.95
CA GLU A 295 -3.44 22.76 -0.33
C GLU A 295 -4.56 21.84 -0.77
N VAL A 296 -5.08 21.01 0.15
CA VAL A 296 -6.19 20.10 -0.13
C VAL A 296 -7.48 20.85 -0.46
N GLU A 297 -7.78 21.91 0.27
CA GLU A 297 -8.96 22.75 0.00
C GLU A 297 -8.86 23.44 -1.37
N ALA A 298 -7.69 23.96 -1.73
CA ALA A 298 -7.45 24.58 -3.04
C ALA A 298 -7.59 23.56 -4.18
N LEU A 299 -7.04 22.36 -4.03
CA LEU A 299 -7.17 21.28 -5.01
C LEU A 299 -8.62 20.83 -5.16
N THR A 300 -9.35 20.73 -4.06
CA THR A 300 -10.76 20.31 -4.06
C THR A 300 -11.62 21.34 -4.78
N ALA A 301 -11.37 22.63 -4.56
CA ALA A 301 -12.07 23.71 -5.26
C ALA A 301 -11.77 23.71 -6.77
N GLU A 302 -10.51 23.55 -7.15
CA GLU A 302 -10.11 23.43 -8.56
C GLU A 302 -10.76 22.22 -9.23
N HIS A 303 -10.77 21.08 -8.56
CA HIS A 303 -11.39 19.86 -9.06
C HIS A 303 -12.91 20.02 -9.28
N ALA A 304 -13.59 20.72 -8.38
CA ALA A 304 -15.03 20.96 -8.48
C ALA A 304 -15.43 21.76 -9.73
N GLU A 305 -14.56 22.66 -10.19
CA GLU A 305 -14.81 23.48 -11.38
C GLU A 305 -14.70 22.67 -12.68
N ALA A 306 -13.81 21.68 -12.74
CA ALA A 306 -13.58 20.86 -13.93
C ALA A 306 -13.22 19.41 -13.55
N PRO A 307 -14.18 18.61 -13.05
CA PRO A 307 -13.90 17.25 -12.57
C PRO A 307 -13.30 16.32 -13.64
N HIS A 308 -13.62 16.57 -14.91
CA HIS A 308 -13.11 15.76 -16.03
C HIS A 308 -11.59 15.88 -16.22
N LEU A 309 -10.96 16.92 -15.72
CA LEU A 309 -9.51 17.08 -15.74
C LEU A 309 -8.81 16.23 -14.68
N ARG A 310 -9.55 15.71 -13.71
CA ARG A 310 -9.08 14.78 -12.68
C ARG A 310 -7.86 15.29 -11.90
N VAL A 311 -7.81 16.57 -11.62
CA VAL A 311 -6.66 17.18 -10.92
C VAL A 311 -6.46 16.59 -9.53
N LEU A 312 -7.54 16.23 -8.85
CA LEU A 312 -7.50 15.64 -7.51
C LEU A 312 -6.87 14.24 -7.54
N GLN A 313 -7.32 13.37 -8.46
CA GLN A 313 -6.75 12.04 -8.66
C GLN A 313 -5.30 12.10 -9.11
N LYS A 314 -4.97 13.01 -10.01
CA LYS A 314 -3.60 13.20 -10.50
C LYS A 314 -2.66 13.60 -9.37
N ARG A 315 -3.08 14.53 -8.50
CA ARG A 315 -2.26 14.92 -7.36
C ARG A 315 -2.12 13.82 -6.33
N LEU A 316 -3.20 13.11 -6.02
CA LEU A 316 -3.20 11.94 -5.15
C LEU A 316 -2.22 10.88 -5.65
N ALA A 317 -2.33 10.50 -6.93
CA ALA A 317 -1.47 9.49 -7.53
C ALA A 317 0.01 9.92 -7.51
N LYS A 318 0.28 11.19 -7.78
CA LYS A 318 1.64 11.75 -7.69
C LYS A 318 2.22 11.63 -6.30
N GLU A 319 1.51 12.16 -5.30
CA GLU A 319 2.00 12.22 -3.92
C GLU A 319 2.26 10.82 -3.37
N VAL A 320 1.35 9.89 -3.58
CA VAL A 320 1.49 8.52 -3.04
C VAL A 320 2.56 7.74 -3.79
N THR A 321 2.62 7.84 -5.11
CA THR A 321 3.62 7.12 -5.91
C THR A 321 5.03 7.62 -5.62
N VAL A 322 5.25 8.93 -5.52
CA VAL A 322 6.56 9.50 -5.17
C VAL A 322 6.98 9.04 -3.78
N MET A 323 6.07 9.04 -2.81
CA MET A 323 6.37 8.66 -1.43
C MET A 323 6.71 7.17 -1.31
N VAL A 324 5.96 6.29 -1.96
CA VAL A 324 6.13 4.83 -1.85
C VAL A 324 7.26 4.33 -2.75
N HIS A 325 7.37 4.84 -3.94
CA HIS A 325 8.38 4.42 -4.92
C HIS A 325 9.48 5.47 -5.07
N SER A 326 9.36 6.36 -6.03
CA SER A 326 10.28 7.49 -6.24
C SER A 326 9.68 8.47 -7.24
N GLU A 327 10.27 9.66 -7.34
CA GLU A 327 9.91 10.63 -8.37
C GLU A 327 10.23 10.10 -9.78
N GLU A 328 11.35 9.39 -9.93
CA GLU A 328 11.72 8.72 -11.18
C GLU A 328 10.67 7.70 -11.62
N ASP A 329 10.24 6.84 -10.73
CA ASP A 329 9.18 5.85 -10.99
C ASP A 329 7.84 6.51 -11.33
N TYR A 330 7.52 7.60 -10.64
CA TYR A 330 6.33 8.38 -10.94
C TYR A 330 6.38 8.96 -12.35
N ASN A 331 7.49 9.60 -12.74
CA ASN A 331 7.65 10.17 -14.06
C ASN A 331 7.56 9.10 -15.16
N ALA A 332 8.16 7.94 -14.92
CA ALA A 332 8.07 6.80 -15.83
C ALA A 332 6.62 6.29 -15.97
N ALA A 333 5.87 6.25 -14.86
CA ALA A 333 4.46 5.83 -14.88
C ALA A 333 3.58 6.82 -15.65
N VAL A 334 3.81 8.13 -15.50
CA VAL A 334 3.09 9.16 -16.26
C VAL A 334 3.39 9.03 -17.75
N GLU A 335 4.65 8.86 -18.12
CA GLU A 335 5.06 8.66 -19.52
C GLU A 335 4.41 7.40 -20.11
N ALA A 336 4.43 6.29 -19.37
CA ALA A 336 3.79 5.03 -19.80
C ALA A 336 2.27 5.19 -19.98
N SER A 337 1.60 5.93 -19.09
CA SER A 337 0.17 6.21 -19.21
C SER A 337 -0.18 6.97 -20.48
N GLY A 338 0.70 7.84 -20.96
CA GLY A 338 0.51 8.61 -22.19
C GLY A 338 0.59 7.78 -23.46
N ILE A 339 1.18 6.58 -23.41
CA ILE A 339 1.38 5.74 -24.59
C ILE A 339 0.06 5.29 -25.24
N LEU A 340 -0.95 4.93 -24.40
CA LEU A 340 -2.25 4.50 -24.89
C LEU A 340 -3.06 5.63 -25.53
N PHE A 341 -2.80 6.88 -25.16
CA PHE A 341 -3.62 8.03 -25.56
C PHE A 341 -3.05 8.85 -26.72
N GLY A 342 -2.08 8.32 -27.44
CA GLY A 342 -1.76 8.75 -28.77
C GLY A 342 -0.63 9.76 -28.98
N ASN A 343 -0.02 10.29 -27.92
CA ASN A 343 1.05 11.29 -28.03
C ASN A 343 2.44 10.78 -27.68
N ALA A 344 2.57 9.49 -27.34
CA ALA A 344 3.86 8.93 -27.00
C ALA A 344 4.66 8.52 -28.24
N THR A 345 5.96 8.75 -28.16
CA THR A 345 6.92 8.38 -29.23
C THR A 345 7.29 6.89 -29.14
N SER A 346 7.86 6.36 -30.21
CA SER A 346 8.43 5.01 -30.19
C SER A 346 9.57 4.87 -29.16
N GLU A 347 10.28 5.96 -28.88
CA GLU A 347 11.34 5.98 -27.86
C GLU A 347 10.80 5.77 -26.45
N ALA A 348 9.67 6.39 -26.11
CA ALA A 348 8.99 6.16 -24.84
C ALA A 348 8.60 4.69 -24.67
N LEU A 349 8.10 4.08 -25.74
CA LEU A 349 7.76 2.66 -25.76
C LEU A 349 8.96 1.75 -25.54
N LYS A 350 10.10 2.06 -26.16
CA LYS A 350 11.35 1.30 -26.02
C LYS A 350 11.97 1.35 -24.64
N LYS A 351 11.64 2.37 -23.84
CA LYS A 351 12.13 2.51 -22.46
C LYS A 351 11.35 1.68 -21.44
N LEU A 352 10.20 1.12 -21.82
CA LEU A 352 9.40 0.31 -20.91
C LEU A 352 10.07 -1.02 -20.65
N ASP A 353 10.10 -1.46 -19.40
CA ASP A 353 10.43 -2.83 -19.08
C ASP A 353 9.27 -3.77 -19.48
N GLU A 354 9.54 -5.07 -19.48
CA GLU A 354 8.55 -6.09 -19.88
C GLU A 354 7.28 -6.00 -19.04
N ASP A 355 7.41 -5.87 -17.71
CA ASP A 355 6.27 -5.84 -16.81
C ASP A 355 5.39 -4.60 -17.05
N THR A 356 6.00 -3.45 -17.26
CA THR A 356 5.28 -2.21 -17.56
C THR A 356 4.62 -2.28 -18.93
N LEU A 357 5.30 -2.80 -19.93
CA LEU A 357 4.74 -2.99 -21.28
C LEU A 357 3.48 -3.86 -21.23
N LEU A 358 3.56 -5.00 -20.55
CA LEU A 358 2.42 -5.91 -20.42
C LEU A 358 1.27 -5.30 -19.60
N ALA A 359 1.59 -4.48 -18.59
CA ALA A 359 0.59 -3.77 -17.81
C ALA A 359 -0.12 -2.70 -18.63
N VAL A 360 0.61 -1.89 -19.40
CA VAL A 360 0.05 -0.84 -20.26
C VAL A 360 -0.90 -1.43 -21.30
N PHE A 361 -0.55 -2.57 -21.89
CA PHE A 361 -1.32 -3.24 -22.93
C PHE A 361 -2.12 -4.45 -22.42
N GLU A 362 -2.45 -4.46 -21.14
CA GLU A 362 -3.30 -5.50 -20.55
C GLU A 362 -4.67 -5.55 -21.26
N GLY A 363 -5.07 -6.77 -21.63
CA GLY A 363 -6.35 -6.99 -22.31
C GLY A 363 -6.35 -6.82 -23.81
N VAL A 364 -5.26 -6.36 -24.44
CA VAL A 364 -5.17 -6.34 -25.91
C VAL A 364 -5.02 -7.76 -26.46
N PRO A 365 -5.53 -8.04 -27.68
CA PRO A 365 -5.33 -9.35 -28.31
C PRO A 365 -3.84 -9.66 -28.48
N GLN A 366 -3.47 -10.91 -28.21
CA GLN A 366 -2.09 -11.39 -28.29
C GLN A 366 -1.98 -12.50 -29.32
N PHE A 367 -0.87 -12.52 -30.03
CA PHE A 367 -0.52 -13.54 -31.02
C PHE A 367 0.90 -14.00 -30.77
N GLU A 368 1.19 -15.27 -31.08
CA GLU A 368 2.52 -15.83 -30.97
C GLU A 368 3.12 -16.11 -32.37
N VAL A 369 4.38 -15.77 -32.54
CA VAL A 369 5.11 -16.04 -33.77
C VAL A 369 6.48 -16.69 -33.48
N SER A 370 7.06 -17.35 -34.46
CA SER A 370 8.38 -17.96 -34.32
C SER A 370 9.48 -16.91 -34.33
N ARG A 371 10.32 -16.93 -33.28
CA ARG A 371 11.53 -16.08 -33.24
C ARG A 371 12.49 -16.40 -34.36
N ASP A 372 12.64 -17.68 -34.74
CA ASP A 372 13.54 -18.11 -35.83
C ASP A 372 13.09 -17.54 -37.18
N ALA A 373 11.79 -17.50 -37.43
CA ALA A 373 11.23 -16.88 -38.62
C ALA A 373 11.55 -15.37 -38.68
N LEU A 374 11.47 -14.66 -37.55
CA LEU A 374 11.84 -13.24 -37.45
C LEU A 374 13.34 -13.03 -37.67
N ALA A 375 14.19 -13.93 -37.20
CA ALA A 375 15.64 -13.83 -37.36
C ALA A 375 16.03 -13.86 -38.87
N GLU A 376 15.30 -14.59 -39.69
CA GLU A 376 15.49 -14.65 -41.15
C GLU A 376 14.87 -13.44 -41.87
N GLY A 377 13.99 -12.70 -41.20
CA GLY A 377 13.23 -11.60 -41.78
C GLY A 377 11.93 -12.06 -42.43
N VAL A 378 10.84 -11.39 -42.10
CA VAL A 378 9.50 -11.66 -42.62
C VAL A 378 8.88 -10.36 -43.12
N LYS A 379 8.24 -10.40 -44.28
CA LYS A 379 7.47 -9.26 -44.76
C LYS A 379 6.31 -8.97 -43.84
N ALA A 380 6.04 -7.70 -43.52
CA ALA A 380 4.99 -7.28 -42.61
C ALA A 380 3.63 -7.88 -42.98
N VAL A 381 3.28 -7.91 -44.25
CA VAL A 381 2.02 -8.47 -44.75
C VAL A 381 1.91 -9.97 -44.43
N ASP A 382 3.00 -10.74 -44.60
CA ASP A 382 3.01 -12.15 -44.30
C ASP A 382 2.95 -12.39 -42.77
N LEU A 383 3.68 -11.58 -42.02
CA LEU A 383 3.73 -11.72 -40.57
C LEU A 383 2.36 -11.43 -39.90
N PHE A 384 1.70 -10.33 -40.27
CA PHE A 384 0.50 -9.86 -39.61
C PHE A 384 -0.80 -10.34 -40.25
N VAL A 385 -0.75 -11.10 -41.29
CA VAL A 385 -1.91 -11.78 -41.90
C VAL A 385 -1.82 -13.29 -41.74
N ASP A 386 -0.71 -13.88 -42.18
CA ASP A 386 -0.55 -15.33 -42.18
C ASP A 386 -0.05 -15.91 -40.85
N ASN A 387 0.98 -15.32 -40.26
CA ASN A 387 1.61 -15.85 -39.05
C ASN A 387 0.88 -15.41 -37.79
N ALA A 388 0.46 -14.15 -37.73
CA ALA A 388 -0.37 -13.58 -36.65
C ALA A 388 -1.56 -12.90 -37.33
N ALA A 389 -2.76 -13.39 -37.09
CA ALA A 389 -3.96 -12.89 -37.76
C ALA A 389 -4.46 -11.55 -37.21
N VAL A 390 -3.59 -10.56 -37.23
CA VAL A 390 -3.94 -9.17 -36.83
C VAL A 390 -4.89 -8.56 -37.87
N PHE A 391 -4.65 -8.84 -39.15
CA PHE A 391 -5.53 -8.42 -40.24
C PHE A 391 -6.17 -9.64 -40.91
N ALA A 392 -7.41 -9.49 -41.35
CA ALA A 392 -8.17 -10.57 -41.93
C ALA A 392 -7.67 -10.99 -43.31
N SER A 393 -7.11 -10.05 -44.08
CA SER A 393 -6.61 -10.31 -45.42
C SER A 393 -5.44 -9.39 -45.80
N LYS A 394 -4.64 -9.83 -46.75
CA LYS A 394 -3.55 -9.02 -47.29
C LYS A 394 -4.03 -7.75 -47.97
N GLY A 395 -5.19 -7.86 -48.66
CA GLY A 395 -5.82 -6.67 -49.30
C GLY A 395 -6.29 -5.62 -48.27
N GLU A 396 -6.85 -6.06 -47.15
CA GLU A 396 -7.25 -5.15 -46.06
C GLU A 396 -6.03 -4.44 -45.47
N MET A 397 -5.00 -5.19 -45.14
CA MET A 397 -3.77 -4.62 -44.59
C MET A 397 -3.11 -3.63 -45.57
N ARG A 398 -3.05 -3.97 -46.87
CA ARG A 398 -2.48 -3.10 -47.90
C ARG A 398 -3.19 -1.73 -47.94
N LYS A 399 -4.51 -1.73 -47.94
CA LYS A 399 -5.32 -0.50 -47.92
C LYS A 399 -5.04 0.35 -46.69
N LEU A 400 -4.99 -0.28 -45.51
CA LEU A 400 -4.73 0.41 -44.24
C LEU A 400 -3.33 1.00 -44.19
N VAL A 401 -2.32 0.30 -44.67
CA VAL A 401 -0.94 0.80 -44.75
C VAL A 401 -0.86 2.00 -45.69
N GLN A 402 -1.48 1.91 -46.85
CA GLN A 402 -1.52 3.03 -47.82
C GLN A 402 -2.18 4.28 -47.26
N GLY A 403 -3.20 4.12 -46.41
CA GLY A 403 -3.89 5.21 -45.71
C GLY A 403 -3.17 5.71 -44.45
N GLY A 404 -2.01 5.15 -44.12
CA GLY A 404 -1.24 5.49 -42.91
C GLY A 404 -1.90 5.00 -41.61
N GLY A 405 -2.74 3.96 -41.68
CA GLY A 405 -3.52 3.45 -40.56
C GLY A 405 -2.85 2.29 -39.81
N VAL A 406 -1.63 1.92 -40.14
CA VAL A 406 -0.90 0.85 -39.45
C VAL A 406 0.42 1.35 -38.90
N SER A 407 0.66 1.10 -37.62
CA SER A 407 1.92 1.43 -36.96
C SER A 407 2.51 0.19 -36.32
N LEU A 408 3.84 0.07 -36.36
CA LEU A 408 4.63 -0.92 -35.66
C LEU A 408 5.48 -0.20 -34.61
N ASN A 409 5.33 -0.58 -33.36
CA ASN A 409 6.06 0.04 -32.24
C ASN A 409 5.96 1.58 -32.25
N LYS A 410 4.75 2.11 -32.52
CA LYS A 410 4.43 3.53 -32.59
C LYS A 410 5.04 4.30 -33.77
N GLU A 411 5.62 3.60 -34.73
CA GLU A 411 6.08 4.18 -35.99
C GLU A 411 5.21 3.69 -37.14
N LYS A 412 4.78 4.62 -38.01
CA LYS A 412 3.97 4.24 -39.15
C LYS A 412 4.74 3.26 -40.07
N LEU A 413 4.06 2.20 -40.43
CA LEU A 413 4.59 1.23 -41.38
C LEU A 413 4.71 1.89 -42.76
N SER A 414 5.92 1.94 -43.31
CA SER A 414 6.21 2.64 -44.58
C SER A 414 5.69 1.90 -45.80
N ALA A 415 5.71 0.55 -45.74
CA ALA A 415 5.23 -0.30 -46.80
C ALA A 415 4.66 -1.61 -46.22
N PHE A 416 3.66 -2.19 -46.89
CA PHE A 416 3.06 -3.45 -46.43
C PHE A 416 4.02 -4.63 -46.56
N ASP A 417 5.06 -4.54 -47.41
CA ASP A 417 6.10 -5.55 -47.63
C ASP A 417 7.42 -5.23 -46.86
N GLN A 418 7.39 -4.27 -45.95
CA GLN A 418 8.53 -3.97 -45.08
C GLN A 418 8.97 -5.23 -44.34
N VAL A 419 10.29 -5.51 -44.35
CA VAL A 419 10.86 -6.67 -43.68
C VAL A 419 11.00 -6.40 -42.20
N ILE A 420 10.45 -7.30 -41.37
CA ILE A 420 10.49 -7.25 -39.90
C ILE A 420 11.45 -8.34 -39.42
N THR A 421 12.34 -7.95 -38.53
CA THR A 421 13.36 -8.83 -37.96
C THR A 421 13.36 -8.79 -36.44
N THR A 422 14.21 -9.58 -35.82
CA THR A 422 14.40 -9.54 -34.35
C THR A 422 14.90 -8.19 -33.85
N ALA A 423 15.48 -7.34 -34.71
CA ALA A 423 15.89 -5.98 -34.34
C ALA A 423 14.71 -5.07 -34.03
N ASP A 424 13.51 -5.40 -34.49
CA ASP A 424 12.29 -4.63 -34.24
C ASP A 424 11.61 -5.00 -32.91
N LEU A 425 12.07 -6.06 -32.23
CA LEU A 425 11.44 -6.51 -30.98
C LEU A 425 11.68 -5.56 -29.82
N LEU A 426 10.61 -5.26 -29.10
CA LEU A 426 10.66 -4.60 -27.80
C LEU A 426 11.00 -5.63 -26.74
N ASP A 427 11.93 -5.31 -25.82
CA ASP A 427 12.39 -6.23 -24.77
C ASP A 427 12.78 -7.61 -25.33
N GLU A 428 13.34 -7.63 -26.56
CA GLU A 428 13.74 -8.82 -27.28
C GLU A 428 12.61 -9.85 -27.50
N LYS A 429 11.35 -9.45 -27.33
CA LYS A 429 10.25 -10.41 -27.29
C LYS A 429 8.94 -9.94 -27.93
N TYR A 430 8.70 -8.64 -28.02
CA TYR A 430 7.38 -8.11 -28.38
C TYR A 430 7.38 -7.19 -29.58
N LEU A 431 6.30 -7.27 -30.37
CA LEU A 431 5.96 -6.29 -31.40
C LEU A 431 4.59 -5.70 -31.05
N LEU A 432 4.48 -4.37 -31.03
CA LEU A 432 3.21 -3.68 -30.84
C LEU A 432 2.68 -3.22 -32.18
N VAL A 433 1.55 -3.80 -32.61
CA VAL A 433 0.87 -3.41 -33.84
C VAL A 433 -0.32 -2.55 -33.51
N GLN A 434 -0.45 -1.41 -34.16
CA GLN A 434 -1.57 -0.50 -34.01
C GLN A 434 -2.34 -0.39 -35.31
N ARG A 435 -3.66 -0.63 -35.26
CA ARG A 435 -4.59 -0.48 -36.36
C ARG A 435 -5.51 0.72 -36.05
N GLY A 436 -5.37 1.78 -36.85
CA GLY A 436 -6.05 3.03 -36.55
C GLY A 436 -5.51 3.69 -35.28
N LYS A 437 -6.34 4.50 -34.59
CA LYS A 437 -5.91 5.26 -33.43
C LYS A 437 -6.04 4.51 -32.10
N LYS A 438 -6.89 3.49 -32.02
CA LYS A 438 -7.33 2.89 -30.75
C LYS A 438 -7.13 1.40 -30.61
N ASN A 439 -6.85 0.68 -31.67
CA ASN A 439 -6.75 -0.78 -31.64
C ASN A 439 -5.30 -1.23 -31.62
N TYR A 440 -4.93 -1.92 -30.55
CA TYR A 440 -3.60 -2.43 -30.34
C TYR A 440 -3.60 -3.96 -30.32
N TYR A 441 -2.52 -4.53 -30.81
CA TYR A 441 -2.28 -5.98 -30.82
C TYR A 441 -0.84 -6.23 -30.41
N LEU A 442 -0.64 -7.21 -29.54
CA LEU A 442 0.69 -7.58 -29.06
C LEU A 442 1.09 -8.90 -29.68
N VAL A 443 2.21 -8.90 -30.41
CA VAL A 443 2.78 -10.08 -31.05
C VAL A 443 4.01 -10.52 -30.26
N ILE A 444 4.02 -11.77 -29.82
CA ILE A 444 5.05 -12.33 -28.95
C ILE A 444 5.91 -13.30 -29.76
N ALA A 445 7.21 -13.05 -29.78
CA ALA A 445 8.19 -13.93 -30.40
C ALA A 445 8.64 -15.01 -29.41
N LYS A 446 8.41 -16.26 -29.75
CA LYS A 446 8.84 -17.41 -28.92
C LYS A 446 9.92 -18.22 -29.57
#